data_c74c381c26d276141b08fe04167dc57b
#
_entry.id   c74c381c26d276141b08fe04167dc57b
#
_cell.length_a   1.000
_cell.length_b   1.000
_cell.length_c   1.000
_cell.angle_alpha   90.00
_cell.angle_beta   90.00
_cell.angle_gamma   90.00
#
_symmetry.space_group_name_H-M   'P 1'
#
loop_
_entity.id
_entity.type
_entity.pdbx_description
1 polymer ?
#
loop_
_entity_poly.entity_id
_entity_poly.type
_entity_poly.pdbx_seq_one_letter_code
_entity_poly.pdbx_strand_id
1 'polypeptide(L)'
;MKISVALAAYKGEQYISEQLESILTQLGENDEVIVSDDYPQGKTREIVLKYQSQDKRIRYIEGKGAGVVKNFENALNACSGDVIFLCDQDDVWLPDKVKCVMDEIRNGADLVLHNAAVTDSSLNVTEPSYFASHGSNASFFGNIIRNSFVGCCMAFKRETMLAALPFPKELAMHDWWIALVALKKKQKVVLLDKPLIKWRRHQATVTGGKTSLWQKISWRLNIALSLARIK
;
A
#
# COMPACT_ATOMS: atom_id res chain seq x y z
N MET A 1 -8.79 -17.56 5.05
CA MET A 1 -7.59 -16.76 4.77
C MET A 1 -7.55 -15.63 5.78
N LYS A 2 -6.44 -15.50 6.50
CA LYS A 2 -6.17 -14.40 7.43
C LYS A 2 -5.70 -13.18 6.65
N ILE A 3 -6.15 -11.99 7.03
CA ILE A 3 -5.75 -10.72 6.43
C ILE A 3 -4.74 -10.03 7.32
N SER A 4 -3.68 -9.47 6.73
CA SER A 4 -2.81 -8.48 7.36
C SER A 4 -2.93 -7.15 6.62
N VAL A 5 -3.15 -6.07 7.36
CA VAL A 5 -3.02 -4.71 6.84
C VAL A 5 -1.64 -4.18 7.23
N ALA A 6 -0.78 -3.93 6.24
CA ALA A 6 0.52 -3.30 6.43
C ALA A 6 0.35 -1.78 6.30
N LEU A 7 0.25 -1.09 7.42
CA LEU A 7 0.07 0.36 7.50
C LEU A 7 1.40 1.03 7.81
N ALA A 8 1.85 1.92 6.92
CA ALA A 8 3.03 2.75 7.13
C ALA A 8 2.63 4.13 7.65
N ALA A 9 3.19 4.51 8.80
CA ALA A 9 2.94 5.80 9.45
C ALA A 9 4.20 6.64 9.56
N TYR A 10 4.05 7.96 9.42
CA TYR A 10 5.06 8.97 9.68
C TYR A 10 4.37 10.31 9.97
N LYS A 11 4.40 10.79 11.22
CA LYS A 11 3.72 12.04 11.65
C LYS A 11 2.24 12.05 11.24
N GLY A 12 1.55 10.94 11.49
CA GLY A 12 0.18 10.67 11.02
C GLY A 12 -0.91 11.08 12.01
N GLU A 13 -0.58 11.83 13.06
CA GLU A 13 -1.49 12.14 14.15
C GLU A 13 -2.81 12.80 13.74
N GLN A 14 -2.83 13.46 12.58
CA GLN A 14 -4.02 14.14 12.08
C GLN A 14 -5.06 13.18 11.48
N TYR A 15 -4.63 12.06 10.88
CA TYR A 15 -5.50 11.25 10.04
C TYR A 15 -5.61 9.79 10.49
N ILE A 16 -4.63 9.28 11.24
CA ILE A 16 -4.50 7.85 11.52
C ILE A 16 -5.70 7.26 12.27
N SER A 17 -6.38 8.05 13.11
CA SER A 17 -7.60 7.59 13.80
C SER A 17 -8.71 7.24 12.81
N GLU A 18 -9.02 8.16 11.89
CA GLU A 18 -10.05 7.97 10.87
C GLU A 18 -9.71 6.78 9.96
N GLN A 19 -8.43 6.66 9.59
CA GLN A 19 -7.96 5.51 8.80
C GLN A 19 -8.15 4.19 9.55
N LEU A 20 -7.73 4.08 10.82
CA LEU A 20 -7.89 2.86 11.61
C LEU A 20 -9.36 2.48 11.79
N GLU A 21 -10.24 3.44 12.08
CA GLU A 21 -11.69 3.20 12.21
C GLU A 21 -12.29 2.64 10.91
N SER A 22 -11.88 3.18 9.75
CA SER A 22 -12.36 2.71 8.45
C SER A 22 -11.91 1.27 8.12
N ILE A 23 -10.74 0.85 8.64
CA ILE A 23 -10.19 -0.50 8.46
C ILE A 23 -10.89 -1.49 9.40
N LEU A 24 -10.96 -1.17 10.68
CA LEU A 24 -11.38 -2.10 11.73
C LEU A 24 -12.82 -2.59 11.58
N THR A 25 -13.69 -1.77 10.97
CA THR A 25 -15.08 -2.14 10.66
C THR A 25 -15.21 -3.25 9.62
N GLN A 26 -14.14 -3.53 8.85
CA GLN A 26 -14.14 -4.49 7.76
C GLN A 26 -13.33 -5.76 8.05
N LEU A 27 -12.56 -5.77 9.12
CA LEU A 27 -11.70 -6.90 9.49
C LEU A 27 -12.39 -7.87 10.45
N GLY A 28 -12.12 -9.16 10.27
CA GLY A 28 -12.52 -10.23 11.19
C GLY A 28 -11.62 -10.31 12.43
N GLU A 29 -12.04 -11.14 13.41
CA GLU A 29 -11.34 -11.26 14.70
C GLU A 29 -9.92 -11.83 14.61
N ASN A 30 -9.62 -12.60 13.57
CA ASN A 30 -8.32 -13.25 13.34
C ASN A 30 -7.39 -12.43 12.44
N ASP A 31 -7.90 -11.33 11.86
CA ASP A 31 -7.12 -10.43 11.02
C ASP A 31 -6.23 -9.52 11.87
N GLU A 32 -5.29 -8.81 11.24
CA GLU A 32 -4.38 -7.93 11.96
C GLU A 32 -4.09 -6.63 11.18
N VAL A 33 -3.77 -5.58 11.91
CA VAL A 33 -3.26 -4.30 11.41
C VAL A 33 -1.88 -4.08 12.01
N ILE A 34 -0.84 -4.13 11.18
CA ILE A 34 0.53 -3.83 11.57
C ILE A 34 0.80 -2.36 11.25
N VAL A 35 0.90 -1.54 12.27
CA VAL A 35 1.25 -0.12 12.13
C VAL A 35 2.74 0.05 12.36
N SER A 36 3.50 0.31 11.29
CA SER A 36 4.92 0.63 11.35
C SER A 36 5.09 2.15 11.33
N ASP A 37 5.59 2.72 12.42
CA ASP A 37 5.73 4.17 12.59
C ASP A 37 7.18 4.60 12.45
N ASP A 38 7.50 5.31 11.37
CA ASP A 38 8.85 5.77 11.03
C ASP A 38 9.28 7.04 11.81
N TYR A 39 8.38 7.55 12.70
CA TYR A 39 8.66 8.65 13.63
C TYR A 39 8.13 8.34 15.05
N PRO A 40 8.67 7.32 15.74
CA PRO A 40 8.12 6.79 16.99
C PRO A 40 8.17 7.74 18.20
N GLN A 41 8.91 8.85 18.10
CA GLN A 41 8.91 9.94 19.10
C GLN A 41 7.77 10.95 18.91
N GLY A 42 6.94 10.77 17.86
CA GLY A 42 5.80 11.63 17.56
C GLY A 42 4.50 11.20 18.25
N LYS A 43 3.46 12.03 18.09
CA LYS A 43 2.14 11.79 18.66
C LYS A 43 1.38 10.61 18.04
N THR A 44 1.76 10.18 16.84
CA THR A 44 1.17 9.02 16.15
C THR A 44 1.24 7.77 17.03
N ARG A 45 2.39 7.55 17.68
CA ARG A 45 2.60 6.44 18.63
C ARG A 45 1.53 6.37 19.71
N GLU A 46 1.29 7.48 20.40
CA GLU A 46 0.32 7.52 21.53
C GLU A 46 -1.09 7.15 21.06
N ILE A 47 -1.49 7.67 19.88
CA ILE A 47 -2.78 7.38 19.28
C ILE A 47 -2.89 5.88 18.97
N VAL A 48 -1.91 5.31 18.27
CA VAL A 48 -1.94 3.90 17.86
C VAL A 48 -1.90 2.96 19.07
N LEU A 49 -1.10 3.26 20.09
CA LEU A 49 -1.06 2.47 21.33
C LEU A 49 -2.40 2.50 22.07
N LYS A 50 -3.12 3.62 22.04
CA LYS A 50 -4.48 3.70 22.58
C LYS A 50 -5.44 2.76 21.83
N TYR A 51 -5.41 2.75 20.49
CA TYR A 51 -6.21 1.80 19.69
C TYR A 51 -5.80 0.35 19.97
N GLN A 52 -4.50 0.06 20.05
CA GLN A 52 -3.98 -1.29 20.35
C GLN A 52 -4.47 -1.80 21.73
N SER A 53 -4.61 -0.91 22.72
CA SER A 53 -5.12 -1.30 24.04
C SER A 53 -6.61 -1.66 24.01
N GLN A 54 -7.36 -1.22 23.01
CA GLN A 54 -8.80 -1.45 22.85
C GLN A 54 -9.12 -2.55 21.84
N ASP A 55 -8.22 -2.80 20.88
CA ASP A 55 -8.42 -3.79 19.82
C ASP A 55 -7.15 -4.62 19.59
N LYS A 56 -7.24 -5.91 19.95
CA LYS A 56 -6.14 -6.90 19.85
C LYS A 56 -5.62 -7.15 18.44
N ARG A 57 -6.38 -6.73 17.41
CA ARG A 57 -5.98 -6.85 16.01
C ARG A 57 -4.90 -5.84 15.62
N ILE A 58 -4.74 -4.76 16.37
CA ILE A 58 -3.73 -3.72 16.09
C ILE A 58 -2.43 -4.08 16.79
N ARG A 59 -1.33 -3.99 16.05
CA ARG A 59 0.03 -4.14 16.54
C ARG A 59 0.90 -2.98 16.07
N TYR A 60 1.36 -2.19 17.02
CA TYR A 60 2.33 -1.11 16.79
C TYR A 60 3.74 -1.67 16.73
N ILE A 61 4.53 -1.22 15.76
CA ILE A 61 5.96 -1.48 15.66
C ILE A 61 6.71 -0.18 15.30
N GLU A 62 7.90 -0.02 15.84
CA GLU A 62 8.74 1.13 15.54
C GLU A 62 9.45 0.93 14.18
N GLY A 63 9.37 1.93 13.32
CA GLY A 63 10.20 2.06 12.12
C GLY A 63 11.61 2.56 12.48
N LYS A 64 12.47 2.63 11.47
CA LYS A 64 13.88 3.02 11.65
C LYS A 64 14.18 4.46 11.20
N GLY A 65 13.17 5.27 10.88
CA GLY A 65 13.36 6.60 10.31
C GLY A 65 14.00 6.56 8.91
N ALA A 66 13.82 5.47 8.16
CA ALA A 66 14.51 5.20 6.91
C ALA A 66 13.65 5.46 5.66
N GLY A 67 12.50 6.09 5.84
CA GLY A 67 11.58 6.50 4.78
C GLY A 67 10.56 5.42 4.39
N VAL A 68 9.59 5.83 3.57
CA VAL A 68 8.36 5.08 3.26
C VAL A 68 8.62 3.65 2.77
N VAL A 69 9.61 3.44 1.89
CA VAL A 69 9.93 2.10 1.34
C VAL A 69 10.37 1.14 2.44
N LYS A 70 11.26 1.60 3.33
CA LYS A 70 11.75 0.78 4.44
C LYS A 70 10.73 0.62 5.54
N ASN A 71 9.85 1.59 5.71
CA ASN A 71 8.74 1.50 6.65
C ASN A 71 7.73 0.44 6.21
N PHE A 72 7.37 0.40 4.92
CA PHE A 72 6.57 -0.71 4.38
C PHE A 72 7.28 -2.06 4.47
N GLU A 73 8.59 -2.13 4.18
CA GLU A 73 9.36 -3.38 4.36
C GLU A 73 9.29 -3.89 5.81
N ASN A 74 9.39 -2.98 6.79
CA ASN A 74 9.27 -3.30 8.21
C ASN A 74 7.87 -3.83 8.55
N ALA A 75 6.80 -3.17 8.08
CA ALA A 75 5.42 -3.63 8.26
C ALA A 75 5.18 -4.99 7.62
N LEU A 76 5.61 -5.18 6.37
CA LEU A 76 5.43 -6.43 5.61
C LEU A 76 6.14 -7.62 6.28
N ASN A 77 7.36 -7.43 6.80
CA ASN A 77 8.08 -8.48 7.53
C ASN A 77 7.38 -8.90 8.83
N ALA A 78 6.54 -8.04 9.38
CA ALA A 78 5.78 -8.32 10.60
C ALA A 78 4.39 -8.94 10.33
N CYS A 79 3.91 -8.91 9.07
CA CYS A 79 2.63 -9.48 8.68
C CYS A 79 2.63 -11.02 8.73
N SER A 80 1.55 -11.61 9.23
CA SER A 80 1.37 -13.07 9.33
C SER A 80 0.20 -13.62 8.51
N GLY A 81 -0.62 -12.75 7.89
CA GLY A 81 -1.81 -13.13 7.11
C GLY A 81 -1.48 -13.79 5.77
N ASP A 82 -2.48 -14.45 5.19
CA ASP A 82 -2.40 -15.08 3.85
C ASP A 82 -2.53 -14.03 2.73
N VAL A 83 -3.26 -12.94 3.02
CA VAL A 83 -3.47 -11.81 2.11
C VAL A 83 -3.04 -10.53 2.82
N ILE A 84 -2.26 -9.71 2.11
CA ILE A 84 -1.70 -8.47 2.62
C ILE A 84 -2.36 -7.30 1.90
N PHE A 85 -2.88 -6.33 2.66
CA PHE A 85 -3.33 -5.04 2.16
C PHE A 85 -2.28 -3.99 2.51
N LEU A 86 -1.81 -3.22 1.53
CA LEU A 86 -1.01 -2.03 1.82
C LEU A 86 -1.93 -0.88 2.23
N CYS A 87 -1.45 -0.05 3.15
CA CYS A 87 -2.24 1.05 3.67
C CYS A 87 -1.36 2.25 4.02
N ASP A 88 -1.70 3.42 3.50
CA ASP A 88 -1.16 4.68 3.95
C ASP A 88 -1.98 5.18 5.17
N GLN A 89 -1.42 6.07 5.98
CA GLN A 89 -2.00 6.52 7.25
C GLN A 89 -3.15 7.53 7.13
N ASP A 90 -3.35 8.10 5.94
CA ASP A 90 -4.08 9.35 5.70
C ASP A 90 -5.28 9.22 4.75
N ASP A 91 -5.60 7.99 4.34
CA ASP A 91 -6.75 7.67 3.50
C ASP A 91 -7.99 7.28 4.32
N VAL A 92 -9.08 6.94 3.63
CA VAL A 92 -10.27 6.33 4.25
C VAL A 92 -10.77 5.18 3.39
N TRP A 93 -10.87 3.98 3.95
CA TRP A 93 -11.41 2.83 3.26
C TRP A 93 -12.93 2.96 3.12
N LEU A 94 -13.42 2.80 1.89
CA LEU A 94 -14.86 2.76 1.63
C LEU A 94 -15.44 1.39 2.05
N PRO A 95 -16.73 1.31 2.36
CA PRO A 95 -17.39 0.05 2.64
C PRO A 95 -17.13 -1.00 1.55
N ASP A 96 -17.10 -2.28 1.93
CA ASP A 96 -16.86 -3.42 1.05
C ASP A 96 -15.45 -3.53 0.43
N LYS A 97 -14.47 -2.68 0.78
CA LYS A 97 -13.11 -2.80 0.22
C LYS A 97 -12.55 -4.19 0.45
N VAL A 98 -12.54 -4.65 1.69
CA VAL A 98 -12.03 -5.98 2.03
C VAL A 98 -12.83 -7.06 1.30
N LYS A 99 -14.16 -6.98 1.32
CA LYS A 99 -15.02 -7.97 0.65
C LYS A 99 -14.73 -8.06 -0.84
N CYS A 100 -14.74 -6.93 -1.57
CA CYS A 100 -14.53 -6.91 -3.01
C CYS A 100 -13.15 -7.44 -3.40
N VAL A 101 -12.10 -7.04 -2.68
CA VAL A 101 -10.74 -7.50 -2.93
C VAL A 101 -10.59 -8.99 -2.64
N MET A 102 -11.15 -9.46 -1.52
CA MET A 102 -11.08 -10.88 -1.15
C MET A 102 -11.89 -11.78 -2.10
N ASP A 103 -12.95 -11.27 -2.71
CA ASP A 103 -13.70 -12.01 -3.74
C ASP A 103 -12.81 -12.23 -4.98
N GLU A 104 -12.03 -11.23 -5.43
CA GLU A 104 -11.06 -11.39 -6.52
C GLU A 104 -9.93 -12.38 -6.16
N ILE A 105 -9.41 -12.30 -4.92
CA ILE A 105 -8.38 -13.25 -4.45
C ILE A 105 -8.91 -14.69 -4.43
N ARG A 106 -10.15 -14.91 -3.97
CA ARG A 106 -10.80 -16.23 -4.00
C ARG A 106 -11.03 -16.73 -5.43
N ASN A 107 -11.28 -15.81 -6.37
CA ASN A 107 -11.40 -16.08 -7.81
C ASN A 107 -10.03 -16.28 -8.50
N GLY A 108 -8.97 -16.41 -7.71
CA GLY A 108 -7.64 -16.79 -8.16
C GLY A 108 -6.71 -15.63 -8.48
N ALA A 109 -7.06 -14.37 -8.18
CA ALA A 109 -6.10 -13.28 -8.28
C ALA A 109 -4.95 -13.49 -7.26
N ASP A 110 -3.73 -13.12 -7.66
CA ASP A 110 -2.56 -13.11 -6.77
C ASP A 110 -2.26 -11.70 -6.28
N LEU A 111 -2.58 -10.68 -7.09
CA LEU A 111 -2.53 -9.28 -6.75
C LEU A 111 -3.77 -8.58 -7.31
N VAL A 112 -4.40 -7.75 -6.50
CA VAL A 112 -5.50 -6.87 -6.88
C VAL A 112 -5.06 -5.42 -6.73
N LEU A 113 -5.24 -4.63 -7.78
CA LEU A 113 -5.19 -3.17 -7.74
C LEU A 113 -6.62 -2.67 -7.92
N HIS A 114 -7.21 -2.06 -6.90
CA HIS A 114 -8.53 -1.44 -7.04
C HIS A 114 -8.43 0.07 -7.35
N ASN A 115 -9.52 0.64 -7.86
CA ASN A 115 -9.62 2.06 -8.15
C ASN A 115 -9.76 2.90 -6.86
N ALA A 116 -9.54 4.21 -6.97
CA ALA A 116 -9.66 5.19 -5.89
C ALA A 116 -10.49 6.39 -6.34
N ALA A 117 -11.23 6.97 -5.41
CA ALA A 117 -11.70 8.34 -5.53
C ALA A 117 -10.63 9.27 -4.92
N VAL A 118 -10.05 10.17 -5.73
CA VAL A 118 -9.07 11.14 -5.25
C VAL A 118 -9.81 12.28 -4.55
N THR A 119 -9.31 12.68 -3.37
CA THR A 119 -9.95 13.70 -2.55
C THR A 119 -8.94 14.77 -2.11
N ASP A 120 -9.45 15.92 -1.70
CA ASP A 120 -8.69 16.92 -0.97
C ASP A 120 -8.47 16.50 0.52
N SER A 121 -7.83 17.37 1.29
CA SER A 121 -7.58 17.14 2.73
C SER A 121 -8.86 16.98 3.57
N SER A 122 -9.99 17.49 3.10
CA SER A 122 -11.31 17.43 3.75
C SER A 122 -12.22 16.31 3.22
N LEU A 123 -11.67 15.38 2.41
CA LEU A 123 -12.39 14.27 1.78
C LEU A 123 -13.45 14.67 0.75
N ASN A 124 -13.40 15.90 0.21
CA ASN A 124 -14.19 16.26 -0.96
C ASN A 124 -13.58 15.62 -2.20
N VAL A 125 -14.39 14.92 -3.00
CA VAL A 125 -13.92 14.24 -4.20
C VAL A 125 -13.49 15.25 -5.25
N THR A 126 -12.23 15.20 -5.68
CA THR A 126 -11.66 15.98 -6.78
C THR A 126 -11.60 15.20 -8.08
N GLU A 127 -11.35 13.88 -8.00
CA GLU A 127 -11.39 12.96 -9.13
C GLU A 127 -12.13 11.68 -8.73
N PRO A 128 -13.25 11.34 -9.36
CA PRO A 128 -14.05 10.19 -8.96
C PRO A 128 -13.40 8.83 -9.31
N SER A 129 -12.44 8.82 -10.24
CA SER A 129 -11.75 7.62 -10.70
C SER A 129 -10.30 7.92 -11.05
N TYR A 130 -9.38 7.42 -10.22
CA TYR A 130 -7.95 7.46 -10.51
C TYR A 130 -7.60 6.64 -11.78
N PHE A 131 -8.25 5.50 -12.00
CA PHE A 131 -7.98 4.69 -13.19
C PHE A 131 -8.27 5.44 -14.48
N ALA A 132 -9.38 6.18 -14.54
CA ALA A 132 -9.75 6.95 -15.72
C ALA A 132 -8.76 8.10 -15.97
N SER A 133 -8.38 8.86 -14.95
CA SER A 133 -7.45 9.98 -15.09
C SER A 133 -6.01 9.55 -15.36
N HIS A 134 -5.59 8.41 -14.79
CA HIS A 134 -4.22 7.93 -14.91
C HIS A 134 -4.01 7.01 -16.13
N GLY A 135 -5.05 6.36 -16.66
CA GLY A 135 -4.94 5.33 -17.69
C GLY A 135 -4.25 4.06 -17.17
N SER A 136 -4.67 3.61 -15.99
CA SER A 136 -4.05 2.48 -15.29
C SER A 136 -4.14 1.17 -16.10
N ASN A 137 -3.08 0.37 -16.09
CA ASN A 137 -3.00 -0.90 -16.80
C ASN A 137 -2.09 -1.89 -16.05
N ALA A 138 -2.21 -3.20 -16.37
CA ALA A 138 -1.39 -4.27 -15.83
C ALA A 138 -0.32 -4.78 -16.81
N SER A 139 0.09 -3.99 -17.82
CA SER A 139 1.16 -4.36 -18.72
C SER A 139 2.51 -4.30 -18.02
N PHE A 140 3.32 -5.37 -18.10
CA PHE A 140 4.66 -5.40 -17.52
C PHE A 140 5.54 -4.27 -18.09
N PHE A 141 5.67 -4.18 -19.42
CA PHE A 141 6.49 -3.15 -20.05
C PHE A 141 5.90 -1.75 -19.90
N GLY A 142 4.57 -1.63 -19.95
CA GLY A 142 3.88 -0.37 -19.70
C GLY A 142 4.21 0.20 -18.33
N ASN A 143 4.22 -0.66 -17.31
CA ASN A 143 4.52 -0.25 -15.93
C ASN A 143 6.01 -0.02 -15.65
N ILE A 144 6.95 -0.53 -16.44
CA ILE A 144 8.37 -0.09 -16.38
C ILE A 144 8.48 1.39 -16.81
N ILE A 145 7.70 1.80 -17.81
CA ILE A 145 7.74 3.17 -18.35
C ILE A 145 6.92 4.11 -17.45
N ARG A 146 5.70 3.74 -17.11
CA ARG A 146 4.77 4.54 -16.31
C ARG A 146 4.05 3.65 -15.30
N ASN A 147 4.38 3.81 -14.02
CA ASN A 147 3.75 3.03 -12.95
C ASN A 147 2.25 3.36 -12.83
N SER A 148 1.42 2.34 -12.87
CA SER A 148 -0.04 2.43 -12.62
C SER A 148 -0.42 2.02 -11.20
N PHE A 149 0.49 1.42 -10.46
CA PHE A 149 0.19 0.85 -9.16
C PHE A 149 0.37 1.91 -8.06
N VAL A 150 -0.61 1.96 -7.18
CA VAL A 150 -0.64 2.84 -6.01
C VAL A 150 -0.81 1.96 -4.77
N GLY A 151 0.11 2.08 -3.83
CA GLY A 151 0.22 1.18 -2.67
C GLY A 151 -1.09 1.02 -1.91
N CYS A 152 -1.72 2.11 -1.50
CA CYS A 152 -2.97 2.08 -0.73
C CYS A 152 -4.18 1.43 -1.46
N CYS A 153 -4.04 1.19 -2.78
CA CYS A 153 -5.01 0.47 -3.61
C CYS A 153 -4.65 -0.99 -3.84
N MET A 154 -3.55 -1.49 -3.26
CA MET A 154 -3.04 -2.83 -3.52
C MET A 154 -3.34 -3.80 -2.40
N ALA A 155 -3.71 -5.02 -2.80
CA ALA A 155 -3.68 -6.20 -1.93
C ALA A 155 -3.16 -7.40 -2.72
N PHE A 156 -2.47 -8.32 -2.04
CA PHE A 156 -1.83 -9.46 -2.69
C PHE A 156 -1.66 -10.63 -1.71
N LYS A 157 -1.50 -11.82 -2.27
CA LYS A 157 -1.19 -13.03 -1.51
C LYS A 157 0.20 -12.96 -0.87
N ARG A 158 0.38 -13.69 0.21
CA ARG A 158 1.67 -13.82 0.91
C ARG A 158 2.82 -14.23 -0.02
N GLU A 159 2.56 -15.10 -1.00
CA GLU A 159 3.57 -15.54 -1.98
C GLU A 159 4.11 -14.38 -2.81
N THR A 160 3.26 -13.41 -3.16
CA THR A 160 3.69 -12.18 -3.86
C THR A 160 4.59 -11.33 -2.96
N MET A 161 4.21 -11.18 -1.67
CA MET A 161 5.03 -10.48 -0.68
C MET A 161 6.42 -11.12 -0.56
N LEU A 162 6.45 -12.44 -0.35
CA LEU A 162 7.71 -13.19 -0.17
C LEU A 162 8.60 -13.13 -1.42
N ALA A 163 8.00 -13.10 -2.62
CA ALA A 163 8.74 -12.94 -3.87
C ALA A 163 9.33 -11.53 -4.03
N ALA A 164 8.73 -10.51 -3.42
CA ALA A 164 9.19 -9.12 -3.52
C ALA A 164 10.20 -8.74 -2.43
N LEU A 165 10.24 -9.47 -1.31
CA LEU A 165 11.14 -9.22 -0.18
C LEU A 165 12.46 -10.03 -0.30
N PRO A 166 13.58 -9.51 0.22
CA PRO A 166 13.77 -8.15 0.71
C PRO A 166 13.77 -7.13 -0.43
N PHE A 167 13.37 -5.89 -0.13
CA PHE A 167 13.39 -4.84 -1.14
C PHE A 167 14.83 -4.48 -1.58
N PRO A 168 15.06 -4.17 -2.87
CA PRO A 168 16.33 -3.64 -3.35
C PRO A 168 16.74 -2.36 -2.60
N LYS A 169 18.04 -2.14 -2.43
CA LYS A 169 18.56 -1.00 -1.65
C LYS A 169 18.12 0.36 -2.20
N GLU A 170 18.10 0.52 -3.52
CA GLU A 170 17.82 1.78 -4.22
C GLU A 170 16.44 1.70 -4.91
N LEU A 171 15.41 1.38 -4.16
CA LEU A 171 14.06 1.27 -4.68
C LEU A 171 13.36 2.62 -4.64
N ALA A 172 12.78 3.03 -5.77
CA ALA A 172 12.02 4.28 -5.87
C ALA A 172 10.73 4.22 -5.05
N MET A 173 9.92 3.16 -5.23
CA MET A 173 8.64 2.94 -4.57
C MET A 173 8.38 1.45 -4.41
N HIS A 174 7.87 1.08 -3.23
CA HIS A 174 7.58 -0.31 -2.85
C HIS A 174 6.44 -0.94 -3.67
N ASP A 175 5.39 -0.18 -3.94
CA ASP A 175 4.22 -0.59 -4.71
C ASP A 175 4.58 -0.95 -6.16
N TRP A 176 5.37 -0.10 -6.81
CA TRP A 176 5.87 -0.33 -8.15
C TRP A 176 6.70 -1.62 -8.23
N TRP A 177 7.58 -1.83 -7.24
CA TRP A 177 8.41 -3.04 -7.18
C TRP A 177 7.58 -4.31 -7.00
N ILE A 178 6.67 -4.34 -6.00
CA ILE A 178 5.81 -5.49 -5.73
C ILE A 178 5.01 -5.87 -6.98
N ALA A 179 4.41 -4.88 -7.65
CA ALA A 179 3.63 -5.09 -8.86
C ALA A 179 4.47 -5.67 -10.01
N LEU A 180 5.66 -5.11 -10.25
CA LEU A 180 6.55 -5.61 -11.30
C LEU A 180 7.07 -7.02 -11.02
N VAL A 181 7.32 -7.37 -9.75
CA VAL A 181 7.67 -8.74 -9.35
C VAL A 181 6.52 -9.69 -9.65
N ALA A 182 5.29 -9.34 -9.28
CA ALA A 182 4.10 -10.14 -9.57
C ALA A 182 3.93 -10.37 -11.08
N LEU A 183 4.02 -9.31 -11.88
CA LEU A 183 3.90 -9.36 -13.33
C LEU A 183 5.03 -10.20 -13.97
N LYS A 184 6.28 -10.06 -13.51
CA LYS A 184 7.41 -10.86 -13.99
C LYS A 184 7.21 -12.34 -13.72
N LYS A 185 6.69 -12.68 -12.53
CA LYS A 185 6.39 -14.06 -12.14
C LYS A 185 5.10 -14.61 -12.77
N LYS A 186 4.49 -13.84 -13.71
CA LYS A 186 3.24 -14.20 -14.39
C LYS A 186 2.10 -14.51 -13.42
N GLN A 187 2.10 -13.89 -12.27
CA GLN A 187 1.00 -13.96 -11.31
C GLN A 187 -0.24 -13.28 -11.89
N LYS A 188 -1.43 -13.75 -11.50
CA LYS A 188 -2.69 -13.17 -11.95
C LYS A 188 -2.92 -11.82 -11.25
N VAL A 189 -2.68 -10.73 -11.98
CA VAL A 189 -2.92 -9.36 -11.54
C VAL A 189 -4.28 -8.90 -12.06
N VAL A 190 -5.17 -8.47 -11.16
CA VAL A 190 -6.52 -7.98 -11.48
C VAL A 190 -6.60 -6.49 -11.20
N LEU A 191 -7.12 -5.73 -12.17
CA LEU A 191 -7.52 -4.35 -11.99
C LEU A 191 -9.03 -4.32 -11.72
N LEU A 192 -9.40 -3.96 -10.50
CA LEU A 192 -10.80 -3.84 -10.06
C LEU A 192 -11.25 -2.38 -10.21
N ASP A 193 -12.00 -2.08 -11.27
CA ASP A 193 -12.48 -0.72 -11.53
C ASP A 193 -13.67 -0.35 -10.62
N LYS A 194 -13.42 -0.39 -9.32
CA LYS A 194 -14.33 0.08 -8.29
C LYS A 194 -13.55 0.96 -7.31
N PRO A 195 -13.89 2.23 -7.12
CA PRO A 195 -13.28 3.04 -6.07
C PRO A 195 -13.61 2.44 -4.71
N LEU A 196 -12.56 2.03 -3.98
CA LEU A 196 -12.70 1.38 -2.67
C LEU A 196 -11.97 2.14 -1.56
N ILE A 197 -11.36 3.29 -1.89
CA ILE A 197 -10.82 4.26 -0.93
C ILE A 197 -11.15 5.69 -1.36
N LYS A 198 -11.19 6.59 -0.40
CA LYS A 198 -10.95 8.01 -0.58
C LYS A 198 -9.46 8.25 -0.41
N TRP A 199 -8.76 8.44 -1.52
CA TRP A 199 -7.32 8.71 -1.53
C TRP A 199 -7.08 10.18 -1.30
N ARG A 200 -6.60 10.52 -0.11
CA ARG A 200 -6.43 11.90 0.35
C ARG A 200 -5.17 12.53 -0.23
N ARG A 201 -5.33 13.72 -0.78
CA ARG A 201 -4.22 14.54 -1.28
C ARG A 201 -4.08 15.79 -0.42
N HIS A 202 -2.91 15.96 0.18
CA HIS A 202 -2.56 17.12 1.00
C HIS A 202 -1.08 17.49 0.79
N GLN A 203 -0.63 18.64 1.33
CA GLN A 203 0.72 19.16 1.08
C GLN A 203 1.87 18.24 1.53
N ALA A 204 1.65 17.39 2.52
CA ALA A 204 2.65 16.46 3.05
C ALA A 204 2.65 15.09 2.31
N THR A 205 1.83 14.91 1.28
CA THR A 205 1.80 13.64 0.52
C THR A 205 3.14 13.41 -0.20
N VAL A 206 3.72 12.21 -0.02
CA VAL A 206 5.05 11.85 -0.57
C VAL A 206 5.06 11.82 -2.10
N THR A 207 3.92 11.50 -2.73
CA THR A 207 3.78 11.40 -4.20
C THR A 207 3.41 12.75 -4.82
N GLY A 208 4.10 13.13 -5.90
CA GLY A 208 3.82 14.37 -6.66
C GLY A 208 4.92 15.42 -6.63
N GLY A 209 6.05 15.16 -5.95
CA GLY A 209 7.21 16.03 -6.00
C GLY A 209 7.86 16.11 -7.40
N LYS A 210 8.49 17.27 -7.71
CA LYS A 210 9.25 17.42 -8.97
C LYS A 210 10.46 16.51 -8.97
N THR A 211 10.45 15.45 -9.80
CA THR A 211 11.59 14.55 -10.01
C THR A 211 12.30 14.89 -11.31
N SER A 212 13.65 14.91 -11.30
CA SER A 212 14.43 15.17 -12.50
C SER A 212 14.34 14.00 -13.50
N LEU A 213 14.56 14.28 -14.78
CA LEU A 213 14.58 13.25 -15.82
C LEU A 213 15.63 12.17 -15.53
N TRP A 214 16.83 12.57 -15.09
CA TRP A 214 17.92 11.67 -14.71
C TRP A 214 17.52 10.73 -13.56
N GLN A 215 16.83 11.24 -12.56
CA GLN A 215 16.34 10.44 -11.45
C GLN A 215 15.31 9.41 -11.90
N LYS A 216 14.41 9.79 -12.82
CA LYS A 216 13.43 8.85 -13.40
C LYS A 216 14.10 7.75 -14.21
N ILE A 217 15.18 8.07 -14.95
CA ILE A 217 15.97 7.08 -15.70
C ILE A 217 16.68 6.13 -14.75
N SER A 218 17.39 6.69 -13.72
CA SER A 218 18.08 5.89 -12.70
C SER A 218 17.15 4.90 -12.00
N TRP A 219 15.96 5.33 -11.58
CA TRP A 219 14.98 4.44 -10.98
C TRP A 219 14.57 3.28 -11.88
N ARG A 220 14.36 3.55 -13.18
CA ARG A 220 14.01 2.48 -14.15
C ARG A 220 15.13 1.50 -14.38
N LEU A 221 16.36 1.99 -14.47
CA LEU A 221 17.55 1.14 -14.59
C LEU A 221 17.73 0.26 -13.34
N ASN A 222 17.63 0.84 -12.15
CA ASN A 222 17.77 0.10 -10.90
C ASN A 222 16.67 -0.97 -10.74
N ILE A 223 15.43 -0.65 -11.11
CA ILE A 223 14.33 -1.61 -11.12
C ILE A 223 14.61 -2.74 -12.13
N ALA A 224 15.03 -2.41 -13.37
CA ALA A 224 15.30 -3.41 -14.41
C ALA A 224 16.44 -4.36 -14.00
N LEU A 225 17.54 -3.82 -13.44
CA LEU A 225 18.66 -4.61 -12.93
C LEU A 225 18.25 -5.48 -11.74
N SER A 226 17.42 -4.96 -10.84
CA SER A 226 16.92 -5.72 -9.71
C SER A 226 15.96 -6.84 -10.14
N LEU A 227 15.07 -6.55 -11.09
CA LEU A 227 14.19 -7.55 -11.67
C LEU A 227 14.98 -8.67 -12.38
N ALA A 228 16.09 -8.36 -13.06
CA ALA A 228 16.91 -9.39 -13.72
C ALA A 228 17.43 -10.47 -12.76
N ARG A 229 17.56 -10.16 -11.47
CA ARG A 229 18.01 -11.08 -10.42
C ARG A 229 16.91 -11.97 -9.83
N ILE A 230 15.65 -11.64 -10.10
CA ILE A 230 14.51 -12.47 -9.66
C ILE A 230 14.39 -13.67 -10.61
N LYS A 231 14.46 -14.86 -10.05
CA LYS A 231 14.28 -16.14 -10.76
C LYS A 231 12.81 -16.46 -10.98
#